data_77f568b059b90221ba0b20430fe74372
#
_entry.id   77f568b059b90221ba0b20430fe74372
#
_cell.length_a   1.000
_cell.length_b   1.000
_cell.length_c   1.000
_cell.angle_alpha   90.00
_cell.angle_beta   90.00
_cell.angle_gamma   90.00
#
_symmetry.space_group_name_H-M   'P 1'
#
loop_
_entity.id
_entity.type
_entity.pdbx_description
1 polymer ?
#
loop_
_entity_poly.entity_id
_entity_poly.type
_entity_poly.pdbx_seq_one_letter_code
_entity_poly.pdbx_strand_id
1 'polypeptide(L)'
;MIEASSGVRSRTAASQPRSGEAAIAEAVRCAAGGARGIGELRPANQGYSILDSPEELLLAEAARRLDMTLLFHVSEPFGHIYPGKGGLHVEQFATFVDRHRDIKVIGAHWAGGLPFFGAMPEVRALFRSVWFDTAATSLLYSAEVYQQVAIAIGAESILFGSDYPLLSQKRAADQIEKSGLSLKDTLMVLGGNASALLGLE
;
A
#
# COMPACT_ATOMS: atom_id res chain seq x y z
N MET A 1 2.65 8.05 3.65
CA MET A 1 1.95 9.11 2.89
C MET A 1 2.27 8.88 1.43
N ILE A 2 1.27 8.53 0.62
CA ILE A 2 1.42 8.39 -0.82
C ILE A 2 1.25 9.77 -1.43
N GLU A 3 2.24 10.24 -2.15
CA GLU A 3 2.25 11.58 -2.74
C GLU A 3 2.21 11.50 -4.26
N ALA A 4 1.35 12.32 -4.85
CA ALA A 4 1.42 12.59 -6.28
C ALA A 4 2.40 13.76 -6.54
N SER A 5 3.21 13.66 -7.58
CA SER A 5 4.24 14.66 -7.93
C SER A 5 3.68 16.05 -8.31
N SER A 6 2.36 16.19 -8.40
CA SER A 6 1.64 17.42 -8.72
C SER A 6 1.38 18.36 -7.52
N GLY A 7 1.97 18.09 -6.36
CA GLY A 7 1.71 18.86 -5.13
C GLY A 7 0.40 18.52 -4.42
N VAL A 8 -0.37 17.58 -4.92
CA VAL A 8 -1.59 17.08 -4.29
C VAL A 8 -1.20 16.06 -3.21
N ARG A 9 -1.47 16.40 -1.96
CA ARG A 9 -1.21 15.52 -0.81
C ARG A 9 -2.45 14.69 -0.52
N SER A 10 -2.38 13.41 -0.78
CA SER A 10 -3.37 12.46 -0.27
C SER A 10 -3.18 12.27 1.23
N ARG A 11 -4.27 12.34 1.98
CA ARG A 11 -4.29 12.07 3.42
C ARG A 11 -4.88 10.69 3.66
N THR A 12 -4.19 9.88 4.45
CA THR A 12 -4.76 8.67 5.04
C THR A 12 -5.25 8.98 6.46
N ALA A 13 -6.38 8.39 6.85
CA ALA A 13 -6.88 8.45 8.21
C ALA A 13 -6.07 7.49 9.08
N ALA A 14 -5.49 7.97 10.17
CA ALA A 14 -4.98 7.10 11.21
C ALA A 14 -6.18 6.46 11.92
N SER A 15 -6.26 5.13 11.94
CA SER A 15 -7.36 4.41 12.57
C SER A 15 -6.82 3.36 13.55
N GLN A 16 -7.54 3.21 14.67
CA GLN A 16 -7.36 2.08 15.58
C GLN A 16 -8.61 1.19 15.50
N PRO A 17 -8.58 0.14 14.69
CA PRO A 17 -9.77 -0.68 14.41
C PRO A 17 -10.44 -1.27 15.65
N ARG A 18 -9.66 -1.59 16.69
CA ARG A 18 -10.18 -2.08 17.97
C ARG A 18 -11.11 -1.10 18.72
N SER A 19 -11.14 0.15 18.31
CA SER A 19 -12.05 1.14 18.87
C SER A 19 -13.48 1.02 18.31
N GLY A 20 -13.76 0.05 17.44
CA GLY A 20 -15.09 -0.26 16.93
C GLY A 20 -15.76 0.95 16.28
N GLU A 21 -16.95 1.35 16.76
CA GLU A 21 -17.72 2.48 16.21
C GLU A 21 -16.94 3.81 16.21
N ALA A 22 -16.07 4.04 17.19
CA ALA A 22 -15.25 5.25 17.24
C ALA A 22 -14.23 5.28 16.08
N ALA A 23 -13.71 4.13 15.66
CA ALA A 23 -12.84 4.04 14.48
C ALA A 23 -13.60 4.37 13.19
N ILE A 24 -14.85 3.91 13.06
CA ILE A 24 -15.71 4.26 11.93
C ILE A 24 -16.04 5.75 11.92
N ALA A 25 -16.43 6.32 13.06
CA ALA A 25 -16.72 7.74 13.16
C ALA A 25 -15.53 8.61 12.77
N GLU A 26 -14.32 8.21 13.17
CA GLU A 26 -13.09 8.89 12.76
C GLU A 26 -12.80 8.73 11.26
N ALA A 27 -13.01 7.55 10.68
CA ALA A 27 -12.87 7.34 9.25
C ALA A 27 -13.84 8.24 8.44
N VAL A 28 -15.11 8.32 8.88
CA VAL A 28 -16.12 9.22 8.28
C VAL A 28 -15.68 10.68 8.37
N ARG A 29 -15.22 11.12 9.55
CA ARG A 29 -14.73 12.50 9.75
C ARG A 29 -13.55 12.81 8.81
N CYS A 30 -12.60 11.88 8.68
CA CYS A 30 -11.44 12.04 7.82
C CYS A 30 -11.83 12.04 6.33
N ALA A 31 -12.75 11.16 5.92
CA ALA A 31 -13.28 11.13 4.55
C ALA A 31 -13.94 12.47 4.17
N ALA A 32 -14.78 13.02 5.07
CA ALA A 32 -15.37 14.34 4.89
C ALA A 32 -14.32 15.46 4.82
N GLY A 33 -13.16 15.28 5.47
CA GLY A 33 -12.00 16.15 5.38
C GLY A 33 -11.09 15.90 4.15
N GLY A 34 -11.50 15.05 3.22
CA GLY A 34 -10.78 14.76 1.97
C GLY A 34 -9.76 13.63 2.07
N ALA A 35 -9.74 12.82 3.14
CA ALA A 35 -8.93 11.61 3.19
C ALA A 35 -9.44 10.57 2.17
N ARG A 36 -8.53 9.88 1.50
CA ARG A 36 -8.82 8.88 0.45
C ARG A 36 -8.44 7.46 0.86
N GLY A 37 -7.88 7.28 2.07
CA GLY A 37 -7.48 5.96 2.56
C GLY A 37 -7.41 5.89 4.07
N ILE A 38 -7.33 4.68 4.59
CA ILE A 38 -7.12 4.34 5.98
C ILE A 38 -5.78 3.61 6.09
N GLY A 39 -4.88 4.08 6.93
CA GLY A 39 -3.55 3.48 7.14
C GLY A 39 -2.49 4.49 7.57
N GLU A 40 -1.29 4.07 7.79
CA GLU A 40 -0.78 2.69 7.59
C GLU A 40 -1.30 1.76 8.69
N LEU A 41 -1.96 0.67 8.32
CA LEU A 41 -2.47 -0.34 9.24
C LEU A 41 -1.39 -1.35 9.59
N ARG A 42 -1.19 -1.60 10.86
CA ARG A 42 -0.18 -2.51 11.42
C ARG A 42 -0.84 -3.48 12.41
N PRO A 43 -1.58 -4.49 11.93
CA PRO A 43 -2.50 -5.28 12.74
C PRO A 43 -1.91 -5.82 14.04
N ALA A 44 -0.78 -6.50 13.99
CA ALA A 44 -0.17 -7.05 15.21
C ALA A 44 0.27 -5.96 16.19
N ASN A 45 0.80 -4.83 15.73
CA ASN A 45 1.17 -3.71 16.59
C ASN A 45 -0.05 -3.01 17.19
N GLN A 46 -1.18 -3.03 16.47
CA GLN A 46 -2.45 -2.47 16.89
C GLN A 46 -3.31 -3.49 17.66
N GLY A 47 -2.81 -4.74 17.81
CA GLY A 47 -3.41 -5.78 18.64
C GLY A 47 -4.66 -6.43 18.06
N TYR A 48 -4.77 -6.53 16.73
CA TYR A 48 -5.87 -7.24 16.06
C TYR A 48 -5.35 -8.13 14.91
N SER A 49 -6.23 -9.01 14.41
CA SER A 49 -6.00 -9.79 13.20
C SER A 49 -6.74 -9.17 12.02
N ILE A 50 -6.19 -9.31 10.81
CA ILE A 50 -6.91 -8.97 9.57
C ILE A 50 -7.68 -10.15 9.00
N LEU A 51 -7.67 -11.29 9.69
CA LEU A 51 -8.40 -12.49 9.30
C LEU A 51 -9.23 -12.98 10.48
N ASP A 52 -10.48 -13.32 10.19
CA ASP A 52 -11.41 -13.96 11.14
C ASP A 52 -11.64 -13.12 12.41
N SER A 53 -11.71 -11.81 12.27
CA SER A 53 -11.87 -10.86 13.38
C SER A 53 -12.96 -9.82 13.11
N PRO A 54 -13.54 -9.22 14.17
CA PRO A 54 -14.45 -8.09 14.00
C PRO A 54 -13.78 -6.90 13.31
N GLU A 55 -12.50 -6.68 13.53
CA GLU A 55 -11.71 -5.61 12.94
C GLU A 55 -11.54 -5.77 11.43
N GLU A 56 -11.40 -7.01 10.94
CA GLU A 56 -11.40 -7.32 9.49
C GLU A 56 -12.69 -6.81 8.84
N LEU A 57 -13.84 -7.21 9.41
CA LEU A 57 -15.16 -6.84 8.87
C LEU A 57 -15.39 -5.34 8.94
N LEU A 58 -15.00 -4.70 10.05
CA LEU A 58 -15.13 -3.27 10.28
C LEU A 58 -14.32 -2.46 9.27
N LEU A 59 -13.06 -2.84 9.01
CA LEU A 59 -12.20 -2.19 8.02
C LEU A 59 -12.75 -2.35 6.61
N ALA A 60 -13.18 -3.58 6.25
CA ALA A 60 -13.77 -3.86 4.95
C ALA A 60 -15.05 -3.05 4.70
N GLU A 61 -15.93 -2.96 5.70
CA GLU A 61 -17.14 -2.17 5.64
C GLU A 61 -16.86 -0.67 5.51
N ALA A 62 -15.92 -0.13 6.30
CA ALA A 62 -15.52 1.26 6.22
C ALA A 62 -14.96 1.61 4.83
N ALA A 63 -14.09 0.76 4.28
CA ALA A 63 -13.50 0.95 2.97
C ALA A 63 -14.57 1.00 1.86
N ARG A 64 -15.54 0.08 1.89
CA ARG A 64 -16.66 0.05 0.92
C ARG A 64 -17.55 1.28 1.01
N ARG A 65 -18.01 1.61 2.23
CA ARG A 65 -18.96 2.71 2.44
C ARG A 65 -18.39 4.07 2.10
N LEU A 66 -17.10 4.26 2.33
CA LEU A 66 -16.43 5.55 2.19
C LEU A 66 -15.60 5.66 0.89
N ASP A 67 -15.59 4.62 0.06
CA ASP A 67 -14.72 4.46 -1.10
C ASP A 67 -13.24 4.80 -0.78
N MET A 68 -12.75 4.29 0.34
CA MET A 68 -11.40 4.53 0.83
C MET A 68 -10.50 3.32 0.54
N THR A 69 -9.24 3.59 0.20
CA THR A 69 -8.22 2.55 0.11
C THR A 69 -7.74 2.14 1.50
N LEU A 70 -7.42 0.86 1.68
CA LEU A 70 -6.72 0.39 2.87
C LEU A 70 -5.23 0.27 2.57
N LEU A 71 -4.38 0.87 3.40
CA LEU A 71 -2.93 0.76 3.31
C LEU A 71 -2.41 -0.09 4.47
N PHE A 72 -1.78 -1.22 4.15
CA PHE A 72 -1.22 -2.13 5.14
C PHE A 72 0.30 -2.15 5.11
N HIS A 73 0.90 -2.13 6.30
CA HIS A 73 2.28 -2.52 6.48
C HIS A 73 2.41 -4.03 6.32
N VAL A 74 3.18 -4.47 5.33
CA VAL A 74 3.43 -5.91 5.11
C VAL A 74 4.94 -6.14 5.10
N SER A 75 5.42 -6.98 6.01
CA SER A 75 6.84 -7.25 6.12
C SER A 75 7.27 -8.45 5.27
N GLU A 76 8.46 -8.33 4.71
CA GLU A 76 9.12 -9.43 4.01
C GLU A 76 9.49 -10.56 4.99
N PRO A 77 9.30 -11.84 4.57
CA PRO A 77 9.59 -12.99 5.43
C PRO A 77 11.09 -13.22 5.63
N PHE A 78 11.92 -12.68 4.74
CA PHE A 78 13.38 -12.84 4.73
C PHE A 78 14.08 -11.49 4.88
N GLY A 79 15.42 -11.49 4.83
CA GLY A 79 16.23 -10.28 4.93
C GLY A 79 16.63 -9.94 6.37
N HIS A 80 17.26 -8.79 6.55
CA HIS A 80 17.77 -8.35 7.84
C HIS A 80 16.65 -7.99 8.83
N ILE A 81 17.00 -8.00 10.12
CA ILE A 81 16.10 -7.57 11.19
C ILE A 81 16.22 -6.06 11.37
N TYR A 82 15.09 -5.39 11.48
CA TYR A 82 15.01 -3.95 11.76
C TYR A 82 13.83 -3.64 12.69
N PRO A 83 13.84 -2.51 13.39
CA PRO A 83 12.70 -2.10 14.21
C PRO A 83 11.42 -1.95 13.39
N GLY A 84 10.38 -2.66 13.76
CA GLY A 84 9.10 -2.64 13.03
C GLY A 84 8.92 -3.77 12.01
N LYS A 85 9.93 -4.61 11.77
CA LYS A 85 9.77 -5.81 10.96
C LYS A 85 8.81 -6.81 11.62
N GLY A 86 7.95 -7.42 10.82
CA GLY A 86 6.96 -8.39 11.27
C GLY A 86 5.55 -7.80 11.37
N GLY A 87 4.66 -8.52 12.02
CA GLY A 87 3.30 -8.08 12.30
C GLY A 87 2.26 -8.55 11.30
N LEU A 88 2.40 -8.29 10.03
CA LEU A 88 1.55 -8.83 8.97
C LEU A 88 2.41 -9.54 7.94
N HIS A 89 2.14 -10.83 7.76
CA HIS A 89 2.85 -11.67 6.80
C HIS A 89 2.17 -11.66 5.43
N VAL A 90 2.96 -11.89 4.39
CA VAL A 90 2.54 -11.88 2.98
C VAL A 90 1.33 -12.78 2.72
N GLU A 91 1.30 -13.97 3.32
CA GLU A 91 0.20 -14.93 3.18
C GLU A 91 -1.12 -14.44 3.78
N GLN A 92 -1.06 -13.78 4.94
CA GLN A 92 -2.24 -13.20 5.58
C GLN A 92 -2.78 -12.03 4.76
N PHE A 93 -1.89 -11.17 4.24
CA PHE A 93 -2.27 -10.08 3.36
C PHE A 93 -2.91 -10.60 2.07
N ALA A 94 -2.32 -11.60 1.41
CA ALA A 94 -2.88 -12.23 0.22
C ALA A 94 -4.26 -12.86 0.49
N THR A 95 -4.44 -13.50 1.64
CA THR A 95 -5.73 -14.07 2.06
C THR A 95 -6.78 -12.97 2.28
N PHE A 96 -6.42 -11.87 2.92
CA PHE A 96 -7.30 -10.72 3.08
C PHE A 96 -7.76 -10.16 1.73
N VAL A 97 -6.82 -9.95 0.81
CA VAL A 97 -7.12 -9.46 -0.55
C VAL A 97 -8.05 -10.42 -1.29
N ASP A 98 -7.82 -11.73 -1.17
CA ASP A 98 -8.67 -12.74 -1.83
C ASP A 98 -10.12 -12.71 -1.31
N ARG A 99 -10.32 -12.49 -0.01
CA ARG A 99 -11.63 -12.36 0.61
C ARG A 99 -12.35 -11.06 0.25
N HIS A 100 -11.60 -9.99 -0.01
CA HIS A 100 -12.13 -8.63 -0.18
C HIS A 100 -11.71 -8.02 -1.52
N ARG A 101 -11.93 -8.75 -2.62
CA ARG A 101 -11.52 -8.36 -3.99
C ARG A 101 -12.19 -7.09 -4.52
N ASP A 102 -13.23 -6.64 -3.87
CA ASP A 102 -13.99 -5.42 -4.16
C ASP A 102 -13.44 -4.16 -3.47
N ILE A 103 -12.43 -4.32 -2.59
CA ILE A 103 -11.80 -3.21 -1.86
C ILE A 103 -10.47 -2.84 -2.52
N LYS A 104 -10.20 -1.55 -2.61
CA LYS A 104 -8.90 -1.02 -3.04
C LYS A 104 -7.90 -1.18 -1.89
N VAL A 105 -6.82 -1.92 -2.11
CA VAL A 105 -5.82 -2.22 -1.08
C VAL A 105 -4.43 -1.84 -1.55
N ILE A 106 -3.62 -1.25 -0.66
CA ILE A 106 -2.22 -0.94 -0.90
C ILE A 106 -1.38 -1.74 0.09
N GLY A 107 -0.43 -2.51 -0.43
CA GLY A 107 0.59 -3.16 0.37
C GLY A 107 1.86 -2.31 0.38
N ALA A 108 2.21 -1.75 1.55
CA ALA A 108 3.42 -0.96 1.71
C ALA A 108 4.68 -1.82 1.54
N HIS A 109 5.80 -1.16 1.15
CA HIS A 109 7.11 -1.79 1.01
C HIS A 109 7.09 -3.01 0.10
N TRP A 110 6.45 -2.89 -1.09
CA TRP A 110 6.26 -4.01 -2.01
C TRP A 110 5.47 -5.19 -1.41
N ALA A 111 4.63 -4.92 -0.41
CA ALA A 111 3.87 -5.95 0.32
C ALA A 111 4.73 -7.17 0.70
N GLY A 112 5.92 -6.93 1.25
CA GLY A 112 6.83 -8.00 1.65
C GLY A 112 7.32 -8.90 0.51
N GLY A 113 7.28 -8.42 -0.74
CA GLY A 113 7.70 -9.15 -1.92
C GLY A 113 6.58 -9.91 -2.64
N LEU A 114 5.32 -9.74 -2.25
CA LEU A 114 4.18 -10.39 -2.90
C LEU A 114 4.14 -10.19 -4.43
N PRO A 115 4.49 -9.02 -5.01
CA PRO A 115 4.49 -8.81 -6.46
C PRO A 115 5.35 -9.79 -7.24
N PHE A 116 6.42 -10.33 -6.67
CA PHE A 116 7.29 -11.31 -7.35
C PHE A 116 6.56 -12.61 -7.69
N PHE A 117 5.49 -12.94 -6.95
CA PHE A 117 4.62 -14.07 -7.25
C PHE A 117 3.59 -13.76 -8.36
N GLY A 118 3.58 -12.54 -8.90
CA GLY A 118 2.70 -12.14 -10.01
C GLY A 118 2.94 -12.87 -11.32
N ALA A 119 4.03 -13.62 -11.44
CA ALA A 119 4.25 -14.56 -12.54
C ALA A 119 3.33 -15.80 -12.46
N MET A 120 2.71 -16.08 -11.31
CA MET A 120 1.72 -17.13 -11.12
C MET A 120 0.33 -16.56 -11.47
N PRO A 121 -0.38 -17.12 -12.47
CA PRO A 121 -1.66 -16.56 -12.94
C PRO A 121 -2.73 -16.40 -11.86
N GLU A 122 -2.83 -17.36 -10.93
CA GLU A 122 -3.75 -17.34 -9.80
C GLU A 122 -3.42 -16.24 -8.79
N VAL A 123 -2.13 -15.97 -8.54
CA VAL A 123 -1.70 -14.88 -7.66
C VAL A 123 -1.92 -13.53 -8.36
N ARG A 124 -1.59 -13.43 -9.65
CA ARG A 124 -1.84 -12.21 -10.43
C ARG A 124 -3.33 -11.84 -10.45
N ALA A 125 -4.21 -12.82 -10.45
CA ALA A 125 -5.67 -12.59 -10.42
C ALA A 125 -6.14 -11.88 -9.13
N LEU A 126 -5.35 -11.93 -8.04
CA LEU A 126 -5.63 -11.23 -6.79
C LEU A 126 -5.34 -9.71 -6.91
N PHE A 127 -4.46 -9.30 -7.84
CA PHE A 127 -3.94 -7.93 -7.89
C PHE A 127 -4.83 -6.93 -8.64
N ARG A 128 -6.06 -7.30 -9.00
CA ARG A 128 -7.00 -6.40 -9.72
C ARG A 128 -7.36 -5.14 -8.95
N SER A 129 -7.37 -5.23 -7.61
CA SER A 129 -7.68 -4.13 -6.69
C SER A 129 -6.55 -3.89 -5.69
N VAL A 130 -5.31 -4.30 -6.05
CA VAL A 130 -4.14 -4.18 -5.19
C VAL A 130 -3.06 -3.35 -5.86
N TRP A 131 -2.49 -2.44 -5.10
CA TRP A 131 -1.32 -1.65 -5.46
C TRP A 131 -0.20 -1.87 -4.47
N PHE A 132 1.02 -1.57 -4.88
CA PHE A 132 2.23 -1.78 -4.10
C PHE A 132 3.02 -0.49 -4.07
N ASP A 133 3.37 0.00 -2.88
CA ASP A 133 4.17 1.21 -2.84
C ASP A 133 5.67 0.93 -2.77
N THR A 134 6.43 1.95 -3.10
CA THR A 134 7.90 1.92 -3.17
C THR A 134 8.56 2.40 -1.87
N ALA A 135 7.81 2.53 -0.79
CA ALA A 135 8.32 3.01 0.48
C ALA A 135 9.54 2.18 0.96
N ALA A 136 10.51 2.84 1.55
CA ALA A 136 11.73 2.24 2.08
C ALA A 136 12.54 1.36 1.10
N THR A 137 12.30 1.42 -0.22
CA THR A 137 12.93 0.52 -1.19
C THR A 137 14.43 0.40 -1.02
N SER A 138 15.16 1.52 -0.90
CA SER A 138 16.64 1.48 -0.80
C SER A 138 17.18 0.86 0.49
N LEU A 139 16.32 0.61 1.45
CA LEU A 139 16.68 -0.06 2.70
C LEU A 139 16.42 -1.56 2.66
N LEU A 140 15.52 -2.00 1.78
CA LEU A 140 15.01 -3.37 1.76
C LEU A 140 15.41 -4.13 0.49
N TYR A 141 15.50 -3.45 -0.65
CA TYR A 141 15.70 -4.06 -1.96
C TYR A 141 16.77 -3.33 -2.78
N SER A 142 17.35 -4.02 -3.73
CA SER A 142 18.18 -3.39 -4.76
C SER A 142 17.32 -2.65 -5.80
N ALA A 143 17.93 -1.79 -6.60
CA ALA A 143 17.20 -0.94 -7.56
C ALA A 143 16.49 -1.74 -8.68
N GLU A 144 16.91 -2.98 -8.92
CA GLU A 144 16.31 -3.87 -9.92
C GLU A 144 14.86 -4.23 -9.59
N VAL A 145 14.43 -4.08 -8.33
CA VAL A 145 13.05 -4.37 -7.89
C VAL A 145 12.00 -3.65 -8.74
N TYR A 146 12.26 -2.41 -9.12
CA TYR A 146 11.32 -1.62 -9.92
C TYR A 146 11.01 -2.29 -11.27
N GLN A 147 12.06 -2.68 -12.01
CA GLN A 147 11.90 -3.36 -13.30
C GLN A 147 11.30 -4.75 -13.13
N GLN A 148 11.76 -5.52 -12.15
CA GLN A 148 11.27 -6.88 -11.90
C GLN A 148 9.78 -6.89 -11.58
N VAL A 149 9.33 -5.98 -10.71
CA VAL A 149 7.91 -5.87 -10.38
C VAL A 149 7.10 -5.34 -11.58
N ALA A 150 7.59 -4.34 -12.31
CA ALA A 150 6.91 -3.85 -13.50
C ALA A 150 6.74 -4.95 -14.58
N ILE A 151 7.73 -5.84 -14.74
CA ILE A 151 7.62 -7.00 -15.62
C ILE A 151 6.60 -8.02 -15.09
N ALA A 152 6.61 -8.28 -13.78
CA ALA A 152 5.75 -9.31 -13.17
C ALA A 152 4.28 -8.92 -13.16
N ILE A 153 3.94 -7.65 -12.83
CA ILE A 153 2.57 -7.23 -12.57
C ILE A 153 2.11 -5.98 -13.33
N GLY A 154 3.00 -5.29 -14.02
CA GLY A 154 2.72 -4.01 -14.68
C GLY A 154 3.09 -2.81 -13.81
N ALA A 155 3.57 -1.74 -14.44
CA ALA A 155 3.95 -0.51 -13.75
C ALA A 155 2.73 0.24 -13.18
N GLU A 156 1.54 0.02 -13.71
CA GLU A 156 0.28 0.62 -13.28
C GLU A 156 -0.14 0.24 -11.84
N SER A 157 0.41 -0.84 -11.32
CA SER A 157 0.16 -1.29 -9.94
C SER A 157 1.18 -0.77 -8.93
N ILE A 158 2.17 0.03 -9.36
CA ILE A 158 3.25 0.55 -8.51
C ILE A 158 2.94 2.01 -8.13
N LEU A 159 3.01 2.32 -6.84
CA LEU A 159 2.78 3.67 -6.30
C LEU A 159 4.06 4.25 -5.71
N PHE A 160 4.27 5.54 -5.86
CA PHE A 160 5.33 6.25 -5.16
C PHE A 160 5.06 6.31 -3.66
N GLY A 161 6.01 5.84 -2.87
CA GLY A 161 6.07 6.00 -1.43
C GLY A 161 7.52 6.26 -1.00
N SER A 162 7.72 7.09 0.02
CA SER A 162 9.06 7.41 0.56
C SER A 162 9.31 6.82 1.94
N ASP A 163 8.24 6.58 2.70
CA ASP A 163 8.32 6.27 4.14
C ASP A 163 9.00 7.41 4.94
N TYR A 164 8.67 8.67 4.57
CA TYR A 164 9.20 9.83 5.28
C TYR A 164 8.80 9.78 6.77
N PRO A 165 9.72 10.05 7.71
CA PRO A 165 11.04 10.66 7.55
C PRO A 165 12.21 9.68 7.34
N LEU A 166 11.95 8.38 7.19
CA LEU A 166 13.01 7.37 7.00
C LEU A 166 13.85 7.67 5.74
N LEU A 167 13.15 7.97 4.64
CA LEU A 167 13.76 8.44 3.41
C LEU A 167 13.16 9.78 3.00
N SER A 168 13.98 10.68 2.46
CA SER A 168 13.45 11.89 1.84
C SER A 168 12.76 11.54 0.52
N GLN A 169 11.65 12.23 0.24
CA GLN A 169 10.91 12.09 -1.02
C GLN A 169 11.79 12.26 -2.24
N LYS A 170 12.68 13.28 -2.22
CA LYS A 170 13.65 13.49 -3.30
C LYS A 170 14.50 12.24 -3.54
N ARG A 171 15.05 11.64 -2.49
CA ARG A 171 15.89 10.44 -2.62
C ARG A 171 15.09 9.26 -3.19
N ALA A 172 13.85 9.07 -2.75
CA ALA A 172 12.98 8.02 -3.27
C ALA A 172 12.62 8.26 -4.74
N ALA A 173 12.31 9.50 -5.14
CA ALA A 173 12.05 9.86 -6.53
C ALA A 173 13.29 9.66 -7.43
N ASP A 174 14.46 10.14 -7.00
CA ASP A 174 15.73 9.95 -7.71
C ASP A 174 16.04 8.46 -7.98
N GLN A 175 15.60 7.55 -7.10
CA GLN A 175 15.76 6.10 -7.29
C GLN A 175 14.86 5.56 -8.41
N ILE A 176 13.60 6.01 -8.44
CA ILE A 176 12.65 5.61 -9.49
C ILE A 176 13.14 6.12 -10.85
N GLU A 177 13.60 7.36 -10.94
CA GLU A 177 14.16 7.92 -12.17
C GLU A 177 15.38 7.15 -12.70
N LYS A 178 16.17 6.57 -11.79
CA LYS A 178 17.38 5.77 -12.12
C LYS A 178 17.11 4.27 -12.19
N SER A 179 15.88 3.82 -12.01
CA SER A 179 15.53 2.39 -11.93
C SER A 179 15.60 1.66 -13.26
N GLY A 180 15.71 2.40 -14.39
CA GLY A 180 15.68 1.82 -15.73
C GLY A 180 14.26 1.54 -16.25
N LEU A 181 13.22 2.00 -15.59
CA LEU A 181 11.86 2.02 -16.13
C LEU A 181 11.79 2.94 -17.36
N SER A 182 10.83 2.70 -18.26
CA SER A 182 10.54 3.63 -19.33
C SER A 182 10.12 5.00 -18.78
N LEU A 183 10.29 6.09 -19.55
CA LEU A 183 9.83 7.42 -19.11
C LEU A 183 8.33 7.41 -18.78
N LYS A 184 7.51 6.70 -19.57
CA LYS A 184 6.08 6.54 -19.31
C LYS A 184 5.83 5.89 -17.95
N ASP A 185 6.48 4.74 -17.69
CA ASP A 185 6.28 4.01 -16.44
C ASP A 185 6.81 4.79 -15.23
N THR A 186 7.94 5.48 -15.38
CA THR A 186 8.49 6.38 -14.37
C THR A 186 7.46 7.45 -13.95
N LEU A 187 6.82 8.13 -14.91
CA LEU A 187 5.80 9.15 -14.64
C LEU A 187 4.55 8.54 -13.99
N MET A 188 4.14 7.35 -14.43
CA MET A 188 3.04 6.63 -13.81
C MET A 188 3.35 6.32 -12.34
N VAL A 189 4.51 5.77 -12.04
CA VAL A 189 4.92 5.41 -10.67
C VAL A 189 5.08 6.66 -9.80
N LEU A 190 5.68 7.73 -10.31
CA LEU A 190 5.92 8.96 -9.54
C LEU A 190 4.64 9.70 -9.13
N GLY A 191 3.50 9.44 -9.77
CA GLY A 191 2.26 10.09 -9.36
C GLY A 191 1.02 9.74 -10.18
N GLY A 192 1.18 9.38 -11.46
CA GLY A 192 0.06 9.07 -12.33
C GLY A 192 -0.86 7.98 -11.79
N ASN A 193 -0.27 6.89 -11.29
CA ASN A 193 -1.03 5.79 -10.70
C ASN A 193 -1.78 6.21 -9.42
N ALA A 194 -1.13 6.97 -8.55
CA ALA A 194 -1.77 7.47 -7.34
C ALA A 194 -2.91 8.45 -7.65
N SER A 195 -2.73 9.33 -8.65
CA SER A 195 -3.79 10.24 -9.10
C SER A 195 -5.00 9.46 -9.63
N ALA A 196 -4.78 8.44 -10.46
CA ALA A 196 -5.83 7.59 -10.99
C ALA A 196 -6.56 6.80 -9.88
N LEU A 197 -5.79 6.16 -8.97
CA LEU A 197 -6.36 5.37 -7.87
C LEU A 197 -7.22 6.20 -6.92
N LEU A 198 -6.75 7.41 -6.59
CA LEU A 198 -7.35 8.25 -5.55
C LEU A 198 -8.32 9.31 -6.13
N GLY A 199 -8.52 9.33 -7.44
CA GLY A 199 -9.40 10.30 -8.11
C GLY A 199 -8.93 11.74 -7.90
N LEU A 200 -7.62 11.99 -8.03
CA LEU A 200 -7.01 13.31 -7.91
C LEU A 200 -6.85 13.91 -9.31
N GLU A 201 -7.34 15.13 -9.49
CA GLU A 201 -7.17 15.92 -10.70
C GLU A 201 -5.85 16.71 -10.70
#